data_587f76c102a57ab4e04db62859ce62a0
#
_entry.id   587f76c102a57ab4e04db62859ce62a0
#
_cell.length_a   1.000
_cell.length_b   1.000
_cell.length_c   1.000
_cell.angle_alpha   90.00
_cell.angle_beta   90.00
_cell.angle_gamma   90.00
#
_symmetry.space_group_name_H-M   'P 1'
#
loop_
_entity.id
_entity.type
_entity.pdbx_description
1 polymer ?
#
loop_
_entity_poly.entity_id
_entity_poly.type
_entity_poly.pdbx_seq_one_letter_code
_entity_poly.pdbx_strand_id
1 'polypeptide(L)'
;MTRARVTRLLASVTLLLLAGSALAGTSDALLDRWISAQTNLHTWTADCTQTRSLKVLSQPLVSSGKVWVMVPDRFRWELGQPAQTVALRQPDQLFLIYPRLKRVEKYPLRGVQPGPWKDALALLEASFPRSRADLESRFRVNSVTETNSMIQVTLQPKSASARKFMAEIQVNVSTNGFSPLATELRFSDGSSMRNDFTNVAINTPLGEELFDVKLDPSISVVEPLRQ
;
A
#
# COMPACT_ATOMS: atom_id res chain seq x y z
N MET A 1 16.65 -7.06 -62.89
CA MET A 1 16.50 -5.96 -61.92
C MET A 1 15.58 -6.40 -60.79
N THR A 2 16.01 -7.32 -59.90
CA THR A 2 15.11 -7.83 -58.83
C THR A 2 15.90 -8.44 -57.65
N ARG A 3 16.90 -7.68 -57.13
CA ARG A 3 17.64 -8.14 -55.91
C ARG A 3 17.84 -7.08 -54.83
N ALA A 4 17.24 -5.92 -54.96
CA ALA A 4 17.50 -4.78 -54.04
C ALA A 4 16.36 -4.48 -53.05
N ARG A 5 15.23 -5.21 -53.03
CA ARG A 5 14.06 -4.91 -52.18
C ARG A 5 13.88 -5.80 -50.96
N VAL A 6 14.60 -6.91 -50.84
CA VAL A 6 14.42 -7.86 -49.70
C VAL A 6 15.28 -7.47 -48.48
N THR A 7 16.40 -6.77 -48.68
CA THR A 7 17.36 -6.46 -47.59
C THR A 7 16.93 -5.30 -46.67
N ARG A 8 15.95 -4.49 -47.08
CA ARG A 8 15.48 -3.34 -46.25
C ARG A 8 14.36 -3.69 -45.28
N LEU A 9 13.66 -4.80 -45.44
CA LEU A 9 12.58 -5.21 -44.52
C LEU A 9 13.08 -5.96 -43.28
N LEU A 10 14.24 -6.57 -43.32
CA LEU A 10 14.83 -7.30 -42.18
C LEU A 10 15.52 -6.39 -41.18
N ALA A 11 15.97 -5.19 -41.59
CA ALA A 11 16.60 -4.22 -40.65
C ALA A 11 15.60 -3.49 -39.74
N SER A 12 14.36 -3.36 -40.18
CA SER A 12 13.34 -2.63 -39.40
C SER A 12 12.68 -3.47 -38.28
N VAL A 13 12.71 -4.79 -38.38
CA VAL A 13 12.12 -5.69 -37.36
C VAL A 13 13.08 -5.87 -36.17
N THR A 14 14.40 -5.82 -36.42
CA THR A 14 15.42 -6.02 -35.38
C THR A 14 15.52 -4.81 -34.44
N LEU A 15 15.17 -3.61 -34.91
CA LEU A 15 15.27 -2.40 -34.10
C LEU A 15 14.10 -2.26 -33.08
N LEU A 16 12.93 -2.86 -33.34
CA LEU A 16 11.79 -2.81 -32.42
C LEU A 16 11.96 -3.77 -31.21
N LEU A 17 12.74 -4.83 -31.35
CA LEU A 17 12.98 -5.79 -30.26
C LEU A 17 14.00 -5.28 -29.22
N LEU A 18 14.87 -4.34 -29.57
CA LEU A 18 15.86 -3.76 -28.66
C LEU A 18 15.26 -2.67 -27.76
N ALA A 19 14.21 -1.99 -28.19
CA ALA A 19 13.55 -0.94 -27.39
C ALA A 19 12.76 -1.50 -26.19
N GLY A 20 12.20 -2.70 -26.31
CA GLY A 20 11.44 -3.34 -25.24
C GLY A 20 12.32 -3.79 -24.06
N SER A 21 13.55 -4.21 -24.33
CA SER A 21 14.46 -4.71 -23.28
C SER A 21 15.05 -3.57 -22.43
N ALA A 22 15.23 -2.40 -22.98
CA ALA A 22 15.78 -1.24 -22.25
C ALA A 22 14.77 -0.66 -21.25
N LEU A 23 13.48 -0.64 -21.60
CA LEU A 23 12.41 -0.15 -20.70
C LEU A 23 12.15 -1.10 -19.52
N ALA A 24 12.20 -2.43 -19.76
CA ALA A 24 12.05 -3.42 -18.72
C ALA A 24 13.21 -3.34 -17.69
N GLY A 25 14.44 -3.19 -18.14
CA GLY A 25 15.61 -3.04 -17.26
C GLY A 25 15.56 -1.79 -16.38
N THR A 26 15.00 -0.69 -16.86
CA THR A 26 14.84 0.55 -16.10
C THR A 26 13.78 0.39 -14.99
N SER A 27 12.65 -0.24 -15.30
CA SER A 27 11.57 -0.49 -14.32
C SER A 27 12.01 -1.42 -13.20
N ASP A 28 12.75 -2.48 -13.50
CA ASP A 28 13.29 -3.40 -12.50
C ASP A 28 14.32 -2.72 -11.59
N ALA A 29 15.21 -1.91 -12.16
CA ALA A 29 16.19 -1.15 -11.40
C ALA A 29 15.54 -0.13 -10.44
N LEU A 30 14.45 0.53 -10.86
CA LEU A 30 13.69 1.44 -10.00
C LEU A 30 13.02 0.70 -8.84
N LEU A 31 12.42 -0.45 -9.12
CA LEU A 31 11.80 -1.30 -8.11
C LEU A 31 12.84 -1.76 -7.08
N ASP A 32 13.99 -2.24 -7.52
CA ASP A 32 15.06 -2.71 -6.65
C ASP A 32 15.65 -1.57 -5.79
N ARG A 33 15.79 -0.36 -6.35
CA ARG A 33 16.22 0.82 -5.58
C ARG A 33 15.23 1.18 -4.49
N TRP A 34 13.94 1.19 -4.80
CA TRP A 34 12.91 1.44 -3.80
C TRP A 34 12.92 0.40 -2.68
N ILE A 35 12.95 -0.90 -3.03
CA ILE A 35 12.99 -1.98 -2.04
C ILE A 35 14.25 -1.91 -1.18
N SER A 36 15.41 -1.66 -1.80
CA SER A 36 16.68 -1.52 -1.06
C SER A 36 16.65 -0.36 -0.07
N ALA A 37 15.98 0.74 -0.41
CA ALA A 37 15.83 1.87 0.51
C ALA A 37 14.99 1.53 1.77
N GLN A 38 14.11 0.50 1.70
CA GLN A 38 13.31 0.08 2.83
C GLN A 38 14.10 -0.73 3.87
N THR A 39 15.28 -1.25 3.53
CA THR A 39 16.08 -2.09 4.46
C THR A 39 16.54 -1.34 5.71
N ASN A 40 16.72 -0.02 5.60
CA ASN A 40 17.15 0.85 6.70
C ASN A 40 15.98 1.60 7.36
N LEU A 41 14.75 1.27 6.99
CA LEU A 41 13.58 1.88 7.59
C LEU A 41 13.22 1.17 8.89
N HIS A 42 13.21 1.93 10.00
CA HIS A 42 12.79 1.46 11.31
C HIS A 42 11.45 2.05 11.71
N THR A 43 11.29 3.35 11.50
CA THR A 43 10.03 4.06 11.78
C THR A 43 9.70 5.02 10.65
N TRP A 44 8.40 5.21 10.43
CA TRP A 44 7.86 6.16 9.48
C TRP A 44 6.59 6.80 10.05
N THR A 45 6.48 8.12 9.95
CA THR A 45 5.28 8.83 10.38
C THR A 45 4.87 9.84 9.32
N ALA A 46 3.57 10.08 9.22
CA ALA A 46 3.04 11.11 8.33
C ALA A 46 1.66 11.59 8.80
N ASP A 47 1.33 12.81 8.42
CA ASP A 47 -0.05 13.23 8.35
C ASP A 47 -0.70 12.60 7.12
N CYS A 48 -1.98 12.23 7.23
CA CYS A 48 -2.69 11.50 6.19
C CYS A 48 -4.00 12.20 5.84
N THR A 49 -4.26 12.36 4.54
CA THR A 49 -5.59 12.68 4.03
C THR A 49 -6.11 11.49 3.25
N GLN A 50 -7.17 10.86 3.76
CA GLN A 50 -7.85 9.76 3.08
C GLN A 50 -9.05 10.28 2.30
N THR A 51 -9.10 9.99 1.01
CA THR A 51 -10.21 10.28 0.11
C THR A 51 -10.84 8.96 -0.36
N ARG A 52 -12.12 8.76 -0.05
CA ARG A 52 -12.88 7.57 -0.48
C ARG A 52 -13.93 7.98 -1.49
N SER A 53 -13.76 7.55 -2.74
CA SER A 53 -14.73 7.73 -3.82
C SER A 53 -15.57 6.47 -3.92
N LEU A 54 -16.82 6.53 -3.49
CA LEU A 54 -17.74 5.41 -3.53
C LEU A 54 -18.65 5.59 -4.76
N LYS A 55 -18.84 4.52 -5.53
CA LYS A 55 -19.67 4.54 -6.76
C LYS A 55 -21.09 5.09 -6.55
N VAL A 56 -21.61 4.90 -5.34
CA VAL A 56 -22.98 5.32 -4.99
C VAL A 56 -23.08 6.75 -4.48
N LEU A 57 -21.97 7.45 -4.30
CA LEU A 57 -21.92 8.83 -3.81
C LEU A 57 -21.46 9.78 -4.91
N SER A 58 -22.10 10.92 -4.99
CA SER A 58 -21.72 11.99 -5.95
C SER A 58 -20.46 12.77 -5.53
N GLN A 59 -20.12 12.74 -4.25
CA GLN A 59 -18.94 13.41 -3.70
C GLN A 59 -18.12 12.43 -2.88
N PRO A 60 -16.77 12.54 -2.91
CA PRO A 60 -15.92 11.71 -2.11
C PRO A 60 -16.03 12.05 -0.62
N LEU A 61 -15.81 11.04 0.21
CA LEU A 61 -15.63 11.20 1.66
C LEU A 61 -14.17 11.48 1.94
N VAL A 62 -13.88 12.60 2.63
CA VAL A 62 -12.52 13.00 2.98
C VAL A 62 -12.35 12.97 4.48
N SER A 63 -11.26 12.38 4.96
CA SER A 63 -10.90 12.33 6.38
C SER A 63 -9.41 12.61 6.54
N SER A 64 -9.07 13.51 7.44
CA SER A 64 -7.67 13.75 7.82
C SER A 64 -7.30 12.91 9.03
N GLY A 65 -6.01 12.62 9.18
CA GLY A 65 -5.52 11.81 10.28
C GLY A 65 -4.00 11.73 10.33
N LYS A 66 -3.50 10.74 11.02
CA LYS A 66 -2.07 10.52 11.19
C LYS A 66 -1.73 9.03 11.19
N VAL A 67 -0.55 8.73 10.68
CA VAL A 67 -0.03 7.35 10.60
C VAL A 67 1.33 7.28 11.28
N TRP A 68 1.54 6.24 12.05
CA TRP A 68 2.82 5.84 12.63
C TRP A 68 3.07 4.39 12.28
N VAL A 69 4.24 4.11 11.76
CA VAL A 69 4.70 2.76 11.40
C VAL A 69 6.01 2.49 12.14
N MET A 70 6.10 1.33 12.76
CA MET A 70 7.33 0.76 13.29
C MET A 70 7.51 -0.61 12.64
N VAL A 71 8.49 -0.67 11.75
CA VAL A 71 8.80 -1.88 10.98
C VAL A 71 9.34 -2.95 11.93
N PRO A 72 8.95 -4.22 11.80
CA PRO A 72 8.30 -4.79 10.63
C PRO A 72 6.77 -4.92 10.71
N ASP A 73 6.16 -4.79 11.88
CA ASP A 73 4.82 -5.32 12.11
C ASP A 73 3.93 -4.51 13.05
N ARG A 74 4.29 -3.27 13.33
CA ARG A 74 3.47 -2.37 14.14
C ARG A 74 3.08 -1.13 13.35
N PHE A 75 1.83 -0.76 13.43
CA PHE A 75 1.36 0.53 12.98
C PHE A 75 0.17 1.02 13.81
N ARG A 76 0.01 2.33 13.81
CA ARG A 76 -1.16 3.03 14.29
C ARG A 76 -1.61 4.01 13.21
N TRP A 77 -2.87 3.93 12.82
CA TRP A 77 -3.47 4.81 11.83
C TRP A 77 -4.74 5.40 12.40
N GLU A 78 -4.76 6.69 12.58
CA GLU A 78 -5.89 7.43 13.09
C GLU A 78 -6.55 8.24 11.98
N LEU A 79 -7.87 8.25 11.92
CA LEU A 79 -8.67 9.08 11.02
C LEU A 79 -9.70 9.87 11.83
N GLY A 80 -9.82 11.16 11.51
CA GLY A 80 -10.67 12.12 12.20
C GLY A 80 -9.93 12.90 13.29
N GLN A 81 -10.44 14.09 13.63
CA GLN A 81 -9.96 14.94 14.72
C GLN A 81 -11.15 15.42 15.55
N PRO A 82 -11.37 14.88 16.78
CA PRO A 82 -10.64 13.77 17.39
C PRO A 82 -10.81 12.46 16.61
N ALA A 83 -9.91 11.50 16.83
CA ALA A 83 -9.90 10.23 16.10
C ALA A 83 -11.27 9.53 16.17
N GLN A 84 -11.83 9.24 15.01
CA GLN A 84 -13.11 8.53 14.85
C GLN A 84 -12.91 7.05 14.59
N THR A 85 -11.81 6.72 13.91
CA THR A 85 -11.38 5.35 13.64
C THR A 85 -9.88 5.26 13.90
N VAL A 86 -9.47 4.22 14.62
CA VAL A 86 -8.06 3.89 14.82
C VAL A 86 -7.85 2.44 14.38
N ALA A 87 -6.99 2.24 13.39
CA ALA A 87 -6.46 0.92 13.08
C ALA A 87 -5.10 0.78 13.77
N LEU A 88 -4.96 -0.25 14.61
CA LEU A 88 -3.74 -0.50 15.36
C LEU A 88 -3.30 -1.95 15.15
N ARG A 89 -2.10 -2.13 14.61
CA ARG A 89 -1.49 -3.44 14.41
C ARG A 89 -0.40 -3.69 15.45
N GLN A 90 -0.46 -4.87 16.01
CA GLN A 90 0.61 -5.53 16.76
C GLN A 90 1.04 -6.80 16.00
N PRO A 91 2.14 -7.47 16.36
CA PRO A 91 2.65 -8.62 15.59
C PRO A 91 1.62 -9.69 15.23
N ASP A 92 0.72 -10.00 16.15
CA ASP A 92 -0.22 -11.09 16.01
C ASP A 92 -1.69 -10.67 15.93
N GLN A 93 -1.98 -9.35 16.03
CA GLN A 93 -3.34 -8.84 16.14
C GLN A 93 -3.50 -7.50 15.43
N LEU A 94 -4.69 -7.31 14.87
CA LEU A 94 -5.16 -6.01 14.38
C LEU A 94 -6.39 -5.60 15.20
N PHE A 95 -6.41 -4.36 15.64
CA PHE A 95 -7.54 -3.74 16.32
C PHE A 95 -8.10 -2.62 15.44
N LEU A 96 -9.42 -2.65 15.23
CA LEU A 96 -10.16 -1.51 14.69
C LEU A 96 -10.96 -0.90 15.83
N ILE A 97 -10.58 0.30 16.21
CA ILE A 97 -11.14 1.00 17.37
C ILE A 97 -12.04 2.12 16.85
N TYR A 98 -13.26 2.15 17.35
CA TYR A 98 -14.27 3.16 17.07
C TYR A 98 -14.63 3.89 18.38
N PRO A 99 -13.88 4.96 18.75
CA PRO A 99 -14.02 5.60 20.07
C PRO A 99 -15.44 6.10 20.34
N ARG A 100 -16.08 6.71 19.33
CA ARG A 100 -17.45 7.24 19.47
C ARG A 100 -18.51 6.15 19.72
N LEU A 101 -18.26 4.94 19.17
CA LEU A 101 -19.15 3.79 19.34
C LEU A 101 -18.80 2.95 20.57
N LYS A 102 -17.73 3.31 21.30
CA LYS A 102 -17.18 2.51 22.40
C LYS A 102 -16.99 1.04 21.98
N ARG A 103 -16.51 0.81 20.77
CA ARG A 103 -16.37 -0.51 20.18
C ARG A 103 -14.95 -0.74 19.67
N VAL A 104 -14.44 -1.94 19.90
CA VAL A 104 -13.19 -2.44 19.34
C VAL A 104 -13.47 -3.79 18.67
N GLU A 105 -13.00 -3.92 17.45
CA GLU A 105 -12.97 -5.18 16.71
C GLU A 105 -11.54 -5.71 16.75
N LYS A 106 -11.38 -6.94 17.22
CA LYS A 106 -10.09 -7.62 17.34
C LYS A 106 -10.01 -8.73 16.31
N TYR A 107 -8.95 -8.70 15.50
CA TYR A 107 -8.68 -9.64 14.45
C TYR A 107 -7.33 -10.32 14.68
N PRO A 108 -7.28 -11.65 14.87
CA PRO A 108 -6.03 -12.38 14.91
C PRO A 108 -5.39 -12.39 13.51
N LEU A 109 -4.06 -12.20 13.42
CA LEU A 109 -3.31 -12.18 12.16
C LEU A 109 -2.73 -13.54 11.78
N ARG A 110 -2.64 -14.47 12.76
CA ARG A 110 -2.15 -15.84 12.54
C ARG A 110 -3.31 -16.83 12.45
N GLY A 111 -3.22 -17.76 11.50
CA GLY A 111 -4.09 -18.92 11.41
C GLY A 111 -5.54 -18.68 10.97
N VAL A 112 -5.89 -17.49 10.46
CA VAL A 112 -7.27 -17.10 10.18
C VAL A 112 -7.53 -16.85 8.70
N GLN A 113 -8.78 -17.17 8.29
CA GLN A 113 -9.34 -16.94 6.95
C GLN A 113 -9.26 -15.46 6.53
N PRO A 114 -9.17 -15.18 5.20
CA PRO A 114 -9.17 -13.82 4.69
C PRO A 114 -10.46 -13.06 5.07
N GLY A 115 -10.31 -11.82 5.52
CA GLY A 115 -11.42 -10.91 5.84
C GLY A 115 -11.17 -9.50 5.26
N PRO A 116 -12.17 -8.61 5.25
CA PRO A 116 -12.08 -7.26 4.69
C PRO A 116 -10.92 -6.40 5.22
N TRP A 117 -10.49 -6.66 6.46
CA TRP A 117 -9.37 -5.99 7.12
C TRP A 117 -8.00 -6.30 6.48
N LYS A 118 -7.88 -7.43 5.73
CA LYS A 118 -6.65 -7.74 4.99
C LYS A 118 -6.34 -6.73 3.90
N ASP A 119 -7.35 -6.05 3.39
CA ASP A 119 -7.16 -5.03 2.36
C ASP A 119 -6.44 -3.81 2.90
N ALA A 120 -6.79 -3.38 4.13
CA ALA A 120 -6.08 -2.31 4.82
C ALA A 120 -4.62 -2.69 5.16
N LEU A 121 -4.39 -3.95 5.56
CA LEU A 121 -3.03 -4.47 5.76
C LEU A 121 -2.25 -4.55 4.47
N ALA A 122 -2.88 -5.02 3.37
CA ALA A 122 -2.23 -5.14 2.07
C ALA A 122 -1.69 -3.81 1.56
N LEU A 123 -2.40 -2.68 1.80
CA LEU A 123 -1.90 -1.34 1.48
C LEU A 123 -0.61 -1.00 2.19
N LEU A 124 -0.58 -1.22 3.50
CA LEU A 124 0.59 -0.93 4.31
C LEU A 124 1.76 -1.84 3.94
N GLU A 125 1.49 -3.13 3.76
CA GLU A 125 2.50 -4.11 3.34
C GLU A 125 3.03 -3.82 1.93
N ALA A 126 2.18 -3.34 1.02
CA ALA A 126 2.59 -2.90 -0.32
C ALA A 126 3.45 -1.64 -0.28
N SER A 127 3.23 -0.75 0.70
CA SER A 127 3.97 0.50 0.85
C SER A 127 5.37 0.33 1.47
N PHE A 128 5.56 -0.77 2.22
CA PHE A 128 6.80 -1.07 2.95
C PHE A 128 7.27 -2.52 2.68
N PRO A 129 7.65 -2.85 1.43
CA PRO A 129 8.10 -4.21 1.09
C PRO A 129 9.45 -4.52 1.76
N ARG A 130 9.56 -5.69 2.38
CA ARG A 130 10.80 -6.14 3.04
C ARG A 130 11.85 -6.64 2.05
N SER A 131 11.40 -7.21 0.95
CA SER A 131 12.22 -7.69 -0.15
C SER A 131 11.39 -7.81 -1.42
N ARG A 132 12.05 -7.96 -2.57
CA ARG A 132 11.39 -8.23 -3.84
C ARG A 132 10.60 -9.54 -3.79
N ALA A 133 11.18 -10.59 -3.23
CA ALA A 133 10.51 -11.88 -3.05
C ALA A 133 9.25 -11.77 -2.18
N ASP A 134 9.30 -10.99 -1.09
CA ASP A 134 8.16 -10.72 -0.22
C ASP A 134 7.04 -9.99 -0.98
N LEU A 135 7.35 -8.90 -1.68
CA LEU A 135 6.40 -8.16 -2.51
C LEU A 135 5.77 -9.07 -3.58
N GLU A 136 6.61 -9.77 -4.35
CA GLU A 136 6.16 -10.61 -5.46
C GLU A 136 5.47 -11.90 -5.00
N SER A 137 5.65 -12.35 -3.76
CA SER A 137 4.87 -13.47 -3.21
C SER A 137 3.38 -13.15 -3.10
N ARG A 138 3.04 -11.89 -2.86
CA ARG A 138 1.67 -11.40 -2.60
C ARG A 138 1.08 -10.65 -3.78
N PHE A 139 1.91 -9.91 -4.52
CA PHE A 139 1.49 -9.04 -5.59
C PHE A 139 2.19 -9.37 -6.91
N ARG A 140 1.50 -9.10 -8.01
CA ARG A 140 2.11 -8.95 -9.32
C ARG A 140 2.42 -7.48 -9.52
N VAL A 141 3.65 -7.15 -9.88
CA VAL A 141 4.03 -5.80 -10.33
C VAL A 141 3.57 -5.65 -11.77
N ASN A 142 2.61 -4.76 -12.02
CA ASN A 142 2.08 -4.51 -13.35
C ASN A 142 2.88 -3.44 -14.08
N SER A 143 3.30 -2.40 -13.37
CA SER A 143 4.15 -1.34 -13.92
C SER A 143 4.94 -0.62 -12.83
N VAL A 144 6.09 -0.09 -13.23
CA VAL A 144 6.90 0.85 -12.46
C VAL A 144 7.25 2.00 -13.38
N THR A 145 6.81 3.21 -13.06
CA THR A 145 7.05 4.40 -13.88
C THR A 145 7.63 5.51 -13.01
N GLU A 146 8.59 6.24 -13.56
CA GLU A 146 9.16 7.43 -12.94
C GLU A 146 8.67 8.69 -13.66
N THR A 147 8.19 9.65 -12.91
CA THR A 147 7.72 10.94 -13.43
C THR A 147 8.18 12.04 -12.48
N ASN A 148 9.01 12.97 -12.97
CA ASN A 148 9.57 14.06 -12.17
C ASN A 148 10.29 13.54 -10.91
N SER A 149 9.72 13.78 -9.73
CA SER A 149 10.28 13.39 -8.42
C SER A 149 9.56 12.21 -7.77
N MET A 150 8.78 11.46 -8.54
CA MET A 150 7.91 10.38 -8.04
C MET A 150 8.07 9.10 -8.86
N ILE A 151 8.10 7.98 -8.17
CA ILE A 151 7.97 6.65 -8.75
C ILE A 151 6.57 6.14 -8.41
N GLN A 152 5.83 5.69 -9.41
CA GLN A 152 4.56 5.02 -9.25
C GLN A 152 4.75 3.52 -9.50
N VAL A 153 4.38 2.72 -8.52
CA VAL A 153 4.35 1.25 -8.60
C VAL A 153 2.90 0.80 -8.61
N THR A 154 2.52 0.09 -9.66
CA THR A 154 1.18 -0.48 -9.81
C THR A 154 1.23 -1.98 -9.54
N LEU A 155 0.45 -2.41 -8.56
CA LEU A 155 0.42 -3.76 -8.05
C LEU A 155 -0.97 -4.39 -8.21
N GLN A 156 -1.00 -5.69 -8.44
CA GLN A 156 -2.22 -6.49 -8.44
C GLN A 156 -2.09 -7.64 -7.44
N PRO A 157 -3.07 -7.87 -6.54
CA PRO A 157 -3.02 -9.02 -5.65
C PRO A 157 -2.96 -10.34 -6.41
N LYS A 158 -2.09 -11.27 -6.00
CA LYS A 158 -2.02 -12.63 -6.59
C LYS A 158 -3.17 -13.53 -6.10
N SER A 159 -3.68 -13.30 -4.91
CA SER A 159 -4.83 -14.05 -4.38
C SER A 159 -6.09 -13.78 -5.21
N ALA A 160 -6.75 -14.85 -5.67
CA ALA A 160 -8.00 -14.75 -6.42
C ALA A 160 -9.13 -14.17 -5.56
N SER A 161 -9.15 -14.47 -4.26
CA SER A 161 -10.12 -13.91 -3.31
C SER A 161 -9.92 -12.41 -3.12
N ALA A 162 -8.68 -11.95 -2.98
CA ALA A 162 -8.38 -10.52 -2.88
C ALA A 162 -8.76 -9.75 -4.15
N ARG A 163 -8.48 -10.31 -5.35
CA ARG A 163 -8.86 -9.67 -6.62
C ARG A 163 -10.37 -9.48 -6.84
N LYS A 164 -11.21 -10.28 -6.15
CA LYS A 164 -12.68 -10.09 -6.22
C LYS A 164 -13.11 -8.73 -5.64
N PHE A 165 -12.34 -8.20 -4.69
CA PHE A 165 -12.64 -6.94 -4.01
C PHE A 165 -11.73 -5.82 -4.48
N MET A 166 -10.44 -6.11 -4.64
CA MET A 166 -9.38 -5.15 -4.91
C MET A 166 -8.75 -5.43 -6.27
N ALA A 167 -9.02 -4.58 -7.24
CA ALA A 167 -8.51 -4.74 -8.60
C ALA A 167 -7.04 -4.34 -8.71
N GLU A 168 -6.63 -3.27 -8.03
CA GLU A 168 -5.32 -2.65 -8.17
C GLU A 168 -4.93 -1.87 -6.92
N ILE A 169 -3.62 -1.86 -6.64
CA ILE A 169 -2.98 -1.00 -5.65
C ILE A 169 -1.95 -0.13 -6.39
N GLN A 170 -1.97 1.18 -6.16
CA GLN A 170 -0.92 2.08 -6.59
C GLN A 170 -0.16 2.60 -5.36
N VAL A 171 1.16 2.54 -5.42
CA VAL A 171 2.05 3.12 -4.42
C VAL A 171 2.88 4.18 -5.10
N ASN A 172 2.78 5.41 -4.64
CA ASN A 172 3.58 6.52 -5.11
C ASN A 172 4.66 6.81 -4.07
N VAL A 173 5.90 6.78 -4.48
CA VAL A 173 7.06 7.06 -3.61
C VAL A 173 7.90 8.19 -4.17
N SER A 174 8.53 8.95 -3.29
CA SER A 174 9.49 9.98 -3.69
C SER A 174 10.73 9.36 -4.32
N THR A 175 11.30 9.97 -5.34
CA THR A 175 12.63 9.60 -5.84
C THR A 175 13.74 10.00 -4.87
N ASN A 176 13.46 10.95 -3.98
CA ASN A 176 14.36 11.35 -2.91
C ASN A 176 13.99 10.62 -1.61
N GLY A 177 14.81 9.63 -1.22
CA GLY A 177 14.63 8.84 0.00
C GLY A 177 13.57 7.73 -0.08
N PHE A 178 12.90 7.54 -1.23
CA PHE A 178 11.95 6.45 -1.50
C PHE A 178 10.84 6.30 -0.46
N SER A 179 10.42 7.41 0.14
CA SER A 179 9.32 7.45 1.10
C SER A 179 7.95 7.44 0.40
N PRO A 180 6.96 6.72 0.93
CA PRO A 180 5.59 6.81 0.44
C PRO A 180 5.05 8.25 0.46
N LEU A 181 4.51 8.68 -0.67
CA LEU A 181 3.83 9.98 -0.86
C LEU A 181 2.32 9.79 -0.92
N ALA A 182 1.87 8.71 -1.52
CA ALA A 182 0.45 8.35 -1.60
C ALA A 182 0.27 6.87 -1.85
N THR A 183 -0.89 6.36 -1.47
CA THR A 183 -1.38 5.04 -1.87
C THR A 183 -2.79 5.14 -2.39
N GLU A 184 -3.15 4.31 -3.37
CA GLU A 184 -4.51 4.22 -3.87
C GLU A 184 -4.93 2.76 -4.04
N LEU A 185 -6.08 2.42 -3.48
CA LEU A 185 -6.79 1.17 -3.74
C LEU A 185 -7.88 1.43 -4.74
N ARG A 186 -7.95 0.60 -5.78
CA ARG A 186 -9.09 0.53 -6.70
C ARG A 186 -9.84 -0.76 -6.46
N PHE A 187 -11.11 -0.61 -6.12
CA PHE A 187 -12.01 -1.73 -5.87
C PHE A 187 -12.68 -2.20 -7.15
N SER A 188 -13.07 -3.47 -7.18
CA SER A 188 -13.68 -4.08 -8.38
C SER A 188 -15.07 -3.52 -8.70
N ASP A 189 -15.73 -2.87 -7.73
CA ASP A 189 -17.00 -2.19 -7.94
C ASP A 189 -16.87 -0.78 -8.55
N GLY A 190 -15.63 -0.33 -8.80
CA GLY A 190 -15.32 1.00 -9.32
C GLY A 190 -15.12 2.08 -8.25
N SER A 191 -15.24 1.73 -6.97
CA SER A 191 -14.87 2.62 -5.85
C SER A 191 -13.35 2.72 -5.74
N SER A 192 -12.86 3.78 -5.06
CA SER A 192 -11.45 3.91 -4.73
C SER A 192 -11.23 4.48 -3.33
N MET A 193 -10.05 4.22 -2.78
CA MET A 193 -9.56 4.80 -1.55
C MET A 193 -8.13 5.26 -1.75
N ARG A 194 -7.92 6.57 -1.69
CA ARG A 194 -6.61 7.20 -1.81
C ARG A 194 -6.19 7.78 -0.47
N ASN A 195 -4.93 7.59 -0.13
CA ASN A 195 -4.29 8.20 1.03
C ASN A 195 -3.12 9.05 0.53
N ASP A 196 -3.13 10.33 0.82
CA ASP A 196 -2.04 11.25 0.55
C ASP A 196 -1.29 11.52 1.87
N PHE A 197 0.04 11.47 1.83
CA PHE A 197 0.90 11.60 3.01
C PHE A 197 1.71 12.88 2.92
N THR A 198 1.70 13.64 4.03
CA THR A 198 2.44 14.89 4.19
C THR A 198 3.19 14.90 5.52
N ASN A 199 4.10 15.84 5.72
CA ASN A 199 4.87 15.97 6.97
C ASN A 199 5.56 14.66 7.38
N VAL A 200 6.15 13.98 6.40
CA VAL A 200 6.79 12.68 6.59
C VAL A 200 8.05 12.81 7.44
N ALA A 201 8.17 11.96 8.46
CA ALA A 201 9.40 11.79 9.22
C ALA A 201 9.83 10.31 9.20
N ILE A 202 11.12 10.07 8.98
CA ILE A 202 11.73 8.76 8.82
C ILE A 202 12.72 8.53 9.96
N ASN A 203 12.71 7.32 10.53
CA ASN A 203 13.61 6.88 11.59
C ASN A 203 13.63 7.79 12.84
N THR A 204 12.52 8.51 13.06
CA THR A 204 12.32 9.25 14.31
C THR A 204 11.97 8.24 15.43
N PRO A 205 12.55 8.34 16.62
CA PRO A 205 12.21 7.45 17.72
C PRO A 205 10.70 7.50 18.05
N LEU A 206 10.09 6.33 18.19
CA LEU A 206 8.70 6.16 18.60
C LEU A 206 8.67 5.31 19.87
N GLY A 207 7.88 5.73 20.87
CA GLY A 207 7.64 4.91 22.05
C GLY A 207 6.77 3.71 21.72
N GLU A 208 7.05 2.56 22.32
CA GLU A 208 6.25 1.33 22.08
C GLU A 208 4.82 1.49 22.58
N GLU A 209 4.60 2.30 23.61
CA GLU A 209 3.30 2.63 24.20
C GLU A 209 2.32 3.26 23.20
N LEU A 210 2.81 3.80 22.10
CA LEU A 210 2.00 4.32 21.00
C LEU A 210 1.18 3.20 20.33
N PHE A 211 1.70 1.99 20.37
CA PHE A 211 1.09 0.81 19.76
C PHE A 211 0.37 -0.07 20.78
N ASP A 212 0.20 0.42 22.01
CA ASP A 212 -0.59 -0.27 23.03
C ASP A 212 -2.08 0.01 22.87
N VAL A 213 -2.86 -1.04 23.07
CA VAL A 213 -4.32 -0.95 23.11
C VAL A 213 -4.75 -0.61 24.53
N LYS A 214 -5.02 0.69 24.78
CA LYS A 214 -5.58 1.13 26.05
C LYS A 214 -7.11 1.11 25.95
N LEU A 215 -7.73 0.10 26.54
CA LEU A 215 -9.19 -0.06 26.56
C LEU A 215 -9.74 0.39 27.89
N ASP A 216 -10.70 1.32 27.84
CA ASP A 216 -11.58 1.62 28.98
C ASP A 216 -12.52 0.42 29.22
N PRO A 217 -12.82 0.05 30.48
CA PRO A 217 -13.74 -1.05 30.79
C PRO A 217 -15.14 -0.91 30.17
N SER A 218 -15.54 0.30 29.79
CA SER A 218 -16.83 0.55 29.12
C SER A 218 -16.83 0.21 27.62
N ILE A 219 -15.68 -0.17 27.04
CA ILE A 219 -15.53 -0.45 25.62
C ILE A 219 -15.89 -1.91 25.34
N SER A 220 -16.81 -2.12 24.40
CA SER A 220 -17.16 -3.45 23.91
C SER A 220 -16.08 -3.98 22.98
N VAL A 221 -15.50 -5.13 23.30
CA VAL A 221 -14.55 -5.85 22.44
C VAL A 221 -15.27 -6.97 21.72
N VAL A 222 -15.22 -6.96 20.40
CA VAL A 222 -15.83 -7.97 19.52
C VAL A 222 -14.72 -8.70 18.76
N GLU A 223 -14.83 -10.03 18.66
CA GLU A 223 -13.95 -10.87 17.83
C GLU A 223 -14.79 -11.42 16.65
N PRO A 224 -14.89 -10.68 15.51
CA PRO A 224 -15.84 -11.01 14.44
C PRO A 224 -15.61 -12.38 13.77
N LEU A 225 -14.41 -12.96 13.94
CA LEU A 225 -14.03 -14.24 13.33
C LEU A 225 -14.21 -15.46 14.26
N ARG A 226 -14.70 -15.25 15.47
CA ARG A 226 -15.00 -16.33 16.45
C ARG A 226 -16.49 -16.65 16.57
N GLN A 227 -17.30 -16.15 15.62
CA GLN A 227 -18.73 -16.49 15.57
C GLN A 227 -18.97 -17.72 14.71
#